data_a86c09fa986e874246be95cbc0c1106e
#
_entry.id   a86c09fa986e874246be95cbc0c1106e
#
_cell.length_a   1.000
_cell.length_b   1.000
_cell.length_c   1.000
_cell.angle_alpha   90.00
_cell.angle_beta   90.00
_cell.angle_gamma   90.00
#
_symmetry.space_group_name_H-M   'P 1'
#
loop_
_entity.id
_entity.type
_entity.pdbx_description
1 polymer ?
#
loop_
_entity_poly.entity_id
_entity_poly.type
_entity_poly.pdbx_seq_one_letter_code
_entity_poly.pdbx_strand_id
1 'polypeptide(L)'
;MIRHLSVILISCLLVAASCSTKIISTNIYQEQKEDLDNIERRYEKLNPKNHFSLAFTDKKFNIVSLEMITDTLTRIYEFTVTEKRLADTLIKYDYDTAGIYYLIRKMQQTKVTWINSFDYYVNDQPQQLIILSIKPVTIRYIFSPPKYIALSYFRTAQSFDEKGRLLDSRRTKQVRKIKGQVFYKITDRICYTITDKYR
;
A
#
# COMPACT_ATOMS: atom_id res chain seq x y z
N MET A 1 36.39 30.59 -2.37
CA MET A 1 36.48 29.16 -2.77
C MET A 1 35.71 28.20 -1.87
N ILE A 2 35.83 28.27 -0.54
CA ILE A 2 35.16 27.36 0.42
C ILE A 2 33.61 27.41 0.34
N ARG A 3 33.00 28.57 0.13
CA ARG A 3 31.51 28.74 0.05
C ARG A 3 30.89 27.99 -1.15
N HIS A 4 31.58 27.95 -2.30
CA HIS A 4 31.08 27.25 -3.48
C HIS A 4 31.17 25.72 -3.34
N LEU A 5 32.21 25.23 -2.63
CA LEU A 5 32.40 23.82 -2.36
C LEU A 5 31.28 23.29 -1.46
N SER A 6 30.86 24.05 -0.43
CA SER A 6 29.77 23.68 0.47
C SER A 6 28.41 23.60 -0.23
N VAL A 7 28.12 24.51 -1.18
CA VAL A 7 26.86 24.49 -1.94
C VAL A 7 26.81 23.27 -2.87
N ILE A 8 27.92 22.93 -3.52
CA ILE A 8 28.00 21.75 -4.40
C ILE A 8 27.82 20.46 -3.58
N LEU A 9 28.45 20.37 -2.40
CA LEU A 9 28.34 19.20 -1.52
C LEU A 9 26.90 18.98 -1.02
N ILE A 10 26.20 20.06 -0.64
CA ILE A 10 24.80 20.01 -0.21
C ILE A 10 23.89 19.61 -1.38
N SER A 11 24.13 20.12 -2.57
CA SER A 11 23.38 19.77 -3.78
C SER A 11 23.53 18.29 -4.14
N CYS A 12 24.74 17.73 -4.07
CA CYS A 12 25.01 16.30 -4.31
C CYS A 12 24.34 15.40 -3.27
N LEU A 13 24.31 15.80 -1.99
CA LEU A 13 23.62 15.07 -0.92
C LEU A 13 22.09 15.01 -1.12
N LEU A 14 21.48 16.09 -1.60
CA LEU A 14 20.04 16.14 -1.89
C LEU A 14 19.64 15.26 -3.07
N VAL A 15 20.47 15.18 -4.10
CA VAL A 15 20.24 14.30 -5.27
C VAL A 15 20.39 12.83 -4.89
N ALA A 16 21.38 12.48 -4.07
CA ALA A 16 21.58 11.11 -3.58
C ALA A 16 20.41 10.61 -2.72
N ALA A 17 19.81 11.46 -1.89
CA ALA A 17 18.66 11.10 -1.06
C ALA A 17 17.38 10.78 -1.89
N SER A 18 17.17 11.47 -3.00
CA SER A 18 16.01 11.23 -3.88
C SER A 18 16.12 9.91 -4.66
N CYS A 19 17.33 9.50 -5.07
CA CYS A 19 17.55 8.22 -5.73
C CYS A 19 17.34 7.02 -4.79
N SER A 20 17.66 7.14 -3.50
CA SER A 20 17.61 6.02 -2.55
C SER A 20 16.20 5.50 -2.31
N THR A 21 15.19 6.36 -2.22
CA THR A 21 13.80 5.97 -1.93
C THR A 21 13.15 5.18 -3.08
N LYS A 22 13.41 5.58 -4.33
CA LYS A 22 12.94 4.85 -5.52
C LYS A 22 13.56 3.46 -5.58
N ILE A 23 14.86 3.36 -5.37
CA ILE A 23 15.60 2.09 -5.40
C ILE A 23 15.06 1.16 -4.30
N ILE A 24 14.92 1.64 -3.06
CA ILE A 24 14.42 0.84 -1.94
C ILE A 24 13.01 0.30 -2.23
N SER A 25 12.10 1.14 -2.69
CA SER A 25 10.71 0.72 -2.95
C SER A 25 10.61 -0.28 -4.10
N THR A 26 11.41 -0.08 -5.16
CA THR A 26 11.46 -0.99 -6.30
C THR A 26 12.10 -2.33 -5.90
N ASN A 27 13.18 -2.31 -5.12
CA ASN A 27 13.86 -3.52 -4.65
C ASN A 27 12.95 -4.35 -3.73
N ILE A 28 12.28 -3.73 -2.75
CA ILE A 28 11.33 -4.44 -1.87
C ILE A 28 10.22 -5.09 -2.69
N TYR A 29 9.67 -4.40 -3.70
CA TYR A 29 8.69 -5.00 -4.58
C TYR A 29 9.29 -6.16 -5.38
N GLN A 30 10.47 -6.02 -5.98
CA GLN A 30 11.10 -7.08 -6.78
C GLN A 30 11.45 -8.31 -5.95
N GLU A 31 12.00 -8.13 -4.75
CA GLU A 31 12.37 -9.20 -3.83
C GLU A 31 11.16 -10.01 -3.35
N GLN A 32 10.00 -9.37 -3.18
CA GLN A 32 8.79 -9.99 -2.66
C GLN A 32 7.66 -10.07 -3.70
N LYS A 33 7.99 -9.88 -4.97
CA LYS A 33 7.01 -9.71 -6.06
C LYS A 33 5.95 -10.80 -6.07
N GLU A 34 6.37 -12.06 -6.05
CA GLU A 34 5.46 -13.21 -6.13
C GLU A 34 4.47 -13.24 -4.96
N ASP A 35 4.94 -12.99 -3.74
CA ASP A 35 4.10 -12.97 -2.54
C ASP A 35 3.18 -11.76 -2.52
N LEU A 36 3.65 -10.57 -2.90
CA LEU A 36 2.85 -9.35 -2.96
C LEU A 36 1.76 -9.43 -4.04
N ASP A 37 2.09 -9.94 -5.23
CA ASP A 37 1.12 -10.16 -6.31
C ASP A 37 0.12 -11.28 -5.93
N ASN A 38 0.53 -12.27 -5.12
CA ASN A 38 -0.36 -13.30 -4.59
C ASN A 38 -1.35 -12.71 -3.57
N ILE A 39 -0.88 -11.83 -2.66
CA ILE A 39 -1.74 -11.12 -1.71
C ILE A 39 -2.79 -10.29 -2.46
N GLU A 40 -2.37 -9.51 -3.46
CA GLU A 40 -3.28 -8.69 -4.27
C GLU A 40 -4.36 -9.55 -4.94
N ARG A 41 -3.98 -10.57 -5.70
CA ARG A 41 -4.92 -11.47 -6.40
C ARG A 41 -5.86 -12.20 -5.43
N ARG A 42 -5.35 -12.64 -4.28
CA ARG A 42 -6.17 -13.32 -3.27
C ARG A 42 -7.17 -12.36 -2.65
N TYR A 43 -6.75 -11.16 -2.31
CA TYR A 43 -7.62 -10.13 -1.79
C TYR A 43 -8.70 -9.74 -2.81
N GLU A 44 -8.33 -9.49 -4.08
CA GLU A 44 -9.29 -9.22 -5.15
C GLU A 44 -10.35 -10.31 -5.27
N LYS A 45 -9.94 -11.59 -5.15
CA LYS A 45 -10.88 -12.73 -5.21
C LYS A 45 -11.82 -12.80 -4.01
N LEU A 46 -11.38 -12.40 -2.83
CA LEU A 46 -12.17 -12.44 -1.59
C LEU A 46 -13.11 -11.25 -1.42
N ASN A 47 -12.83 -10.12 -2.07
CA ASN A 47 -13.49 -8.83 -1.87
C ASN A 47 -14.79 -8.58 -2.66
N PRO A 48 -15.17 -9.33 -3.73
CA PRO A 48 -16.28 -8.91 -4.60
C PRO A 48 -17.66 -8.99 -3.97
N LYS A 49 -17.87 -9.81 -2.95
CA LYS A 49 -19.18 -9.94 -2.27
C LYS A 49 -19.31 -9.02 -1.07
N ASN A 50 -18.25 -8.92 -0.28
CA ASN A 50 -18.25 -8.21 0.99
C ASN A 50 -16.96 -7.42 1.10
N HIS A 51 -17.02 -6.11 0.89
CA HIS A 51 -15.85 -5.25 1.02
C HIS A 51 -15.29 -5.29 2.44
N PHE A 52 -14.00 -5.54 2.54
CA PHE A 52 -13.31 -5.56 3.82
C PHE A 52 -11.91 -4.95 3.71
N SER A 53 -11.37 -4.57 4.83
CA SER A 53 -9.98 -4.16 4.98
C SER A 53 -9.35 -4.95 6.13
N LEU A 54 -8.08 -5.28 6.00
CA LEU A 54 -7.29 -5.89 7.06
C LEU A 54 -6.11 -5.00 7.43
N ALA A 55 -5.89 -4.83 8.72
CA ALA A 55 -4.74 -4.08 9.23
C ALA A 55 -4.14 -4.77 10.46
N PHE A 56 -2.81 -4.80 10.57
CA PHE A 56 -2.17 -5.14 11.83
C PHE A 56 -2.00 -3.87 12.67
N THR A 57 -2.53 -3.89 13.89
CA THR A 57 -2.48 -2.75 14.82
C THR A 57 -1.27 -2.82 15.75
N ASP A 58 -0.59 -3.97 15.81
CA ASP A 58 0.60 -4.17 16.63
C ASP A 58 1.88 -4.40 15.79
N LYS A 59 3.04 -4.08 16.39
CA LYS A 59 4.35 -4.24 15.74
C LYS A 59 4.76 -5.70 15.51
N LYS A 60 4.15 -6.65 16.23
CA LYS A 60 4.46 -8.09 16.15
C LYS A 60 3.60 -8.83 15.15
N PHE A 61 2.61 -8.16 14.56
CA PHE A 61 1.63 -8.76 13.63
C PHE A 61 0.78 -9.86 14.28
N ASN A 62 0.42 -9.68 15.54
CA ASN A 62 -0.42 -10.61 16.29
C ASN A 62 -1.87 -10.14 16.40
N ILE A 63 -2.11 -8.82 16.30
CA ILE A 63 -3.44 -8.23 16.40
C ILE A 63 -3.86 -7.74 15.02
N VAL A 64 -4.95 -8.31 14.50
CA VAL A 64 -5.55 -7.94 13.23
C VAL A 64 -6.84 -7.16 13.46
N SER A 65 -6.97 -6.01 12.82
CA SER A 65 -8.20 -5.25 12.68
C SER A 65 -8.86 -5.67 11.37
N LEU A 66 -10.08 -6.19 11.47
CA LEU A 66 -10.96 -6.48 10.34
C LEU A 66 -12.00 -5.38 10.25
N GLU A 67 -11.96 -4.61 9.19
CA GLU A 67 -12.96 -3.60 8.86
C GLU A 67 -13.88 -4.18 7.78
N MET A 68 -15.17 -4.28 8.07
CA MET A 68 -16.19 -4.73 7.14
C MET A 68 -17.00 -3.53 6.68
N ILE A 69 -17.04 -3.32 5.37
CA ILE A 69 -17.64 -2.15 4.74
C ILE A 69 -18.87 -2.61 3.98
N THR A 70 -20.04 -2.11 4.39
CA THR A 70 -21.30 -2.27 3.67
C THR A 70 -21.77 -0.89 3.20
N ASP A 71 -22.78 -0.85 2.34
CA ASP A 71 -23.35 0.42 1.84
C ASP A 71 -23.84 1.37 2.94
N THR A 72 -24.21 0.81 4.10
CA THR A 72 -24.83 1.57 5.19
C THR A 72 -24.01 1.62 6.47
N LEU A 73 -23.07 0.69 6.67
CA LEU A 73 -22.35 0.50 7.92
C LEU A 73 -20.91 0.06 7.69
N THR A 74 -20.02 0.67 8.46
CA THR A 74 -18.65 0.16 8.65
C THR A 74 -18.54 -0.41 10.06
N ARG A 75 -18.12 -1.67 10.16
CA ARG A 75 -17.85 -2.35 11.44
C ARG A 75 -16.38 -2.68 11.53
N ILE A 76 -15.78 -2.35 12.66
CA ILE A 76 -14.35 -2.61 12.92
C ILE A 76 -14.28 -3.57 14.12
N TYR A 77 -13.56 -4.67 13.92
CA TYR A 77 -13.27 -5.66 14.94
C TYR A 77 -11.78 -5.84 15.09
N GLU A 78 -11.32 -6.01 16.30
CA GLU A 78 -9.93 -6.39 16.57
C GLU A 78 -9.87 -7.77 17.20
N PHE A 79 -8.93 -8.59 16.72
CA PHE A 79 -8.71 -9.96 17.17
C PHE A 79 -7.22 -10.25 17.27
N THR A 80 -6.85 -11.11 18.21
CA THR A 80 -5.60 -11.84 18.08
C THR A 80 -5.75 -12.83 16.93
N VAL A 81 -4.72 -12.98 16.08
CA VAL A 81 -4.78 -13.83 14.88
C VAL A 81 -5.13 -15.30 15.14
N THR A 82 -4.91 -15.77 16.37
CA THR A 82 -5.24 -17.14 16.82
C THR A 82 -6.58 -17.22 17.56
N GLU A 83 -7.29 -16.11 17.70
CA GLU A 83 -8.51 -16.04 18.49
C GLU A 83 -9.69 -16.69 17.75
N LYS A 84 -10.42 -17.59 18.45
CA LYS A 84 -11.59 -18.26 17.88
C LYS A 84 -12.66 -17.29 17.38
N ARG A 85 -12.86 -16.15 18.09
CA ARG A 85 -13.86 -15.13 17.71
C ARG A 85 -13.61 -14.56 16.31
N LEU A 86 -12.36 -14.56 15.79
CA LEU A 86 -12.09 -14.17 14.40
C LEU A 86 -12.80 -15.13 13.44
N ALA A 87 -12.62 -16.46 13.61
CA ALA A 87 -13.30 -17.46 12.78
C ALA A 87 -14.82 -17.35 12.88
N ASP A 88 -15.33 -17.26 14.11
CA ASP A 88 -16.78 -17.16 14.36
C ASP A 88 -17.37 -15.90 13.69
N THR A 89 -16.65 -14.78 13.71
CA THR A 89 -17.05 -13.53 13.04
C THR A 89 -17.04 -13.68 11.52
N LEU A 90 -15.99 -14.28 10.94
CA LEU A 90 -15.91 -14.51 9.51
C LEU A 90 -17.05 -15.41 9.00
N ILE A 91 -17.35 -16.49 9.72
CA ILE A 91 -18.47 -17.39 9.42
C ILE A 91 -19.80 -16.64 9.51
N LYS A 92 -20.02 -15.87 10.59
CA LYS A 92 -21.25 -15.11 10.81
C LYS A 92 -21.58 -14.16 9.65
N TYR A 93 -20.58 -13.60 8.99
CA TYR A 93 -20.73 -12.63 7.91
C TYR A 93 -20.45 -13.21 6.52
N ASP A 94 -20.46 -14.55 6.39
CA ASP A 94 -20.31 -15.30 5.14
C ASP A 94 -19.00 -14.97 4.36
N TYR A 95 -17.89 -14.79 5.11
CA TYR A 95 -16.57 -14.64 4.51
C TYR A 95 -15.89 -16.01 4.31
N ASP A 96 -15.07 -16.13 3.25
CA ASP A 96 -14.16 -17.27 3.09
C ASP A 96 -13.10 -17.25 4.21
N THR A 97 -13.42 -17.93 5.32
CA THR A 97 -12.58 -18.00 6.51
C THR A 97 -11.18 -18.51 6.19
N ALA A 98 -11.07 -19.58 5.40
CA ALA A 98 -9.76 -20.16 5.02
C ALA A 98 -8.95 -19.19 4.16
N GLY A 99 -9.60 -18.51 3.23
CA GLY A 99 -9.00 -17.50 2.38
C GLY A 99 -8.47 -16.30 3.16
N ILE A 100 -9.23 -15.80 4.14
CA ILE A 100 -8.80 -14.67 4.97
C ILE A 100 -7.64 -15.07 5.89
N TYR A 101 -7.67 -16.26 6.51
CA TYR A 101 -6.52 -16.74 7.30
C TYR A 101 -5.27 -16.92 6.46
N TYR A 102 -5.40 -17.40 5.22
CA TYR A 102 -4.27 -17.46 4.29
C TYR A 102 -3.71 -16.05 4.01
N LEU A 103 -4.59 -15.08 3.74
CA LEU A 103 -4.21 -13.70 3.48
C LEU A 103 -3.48 -13.08 4.68
N ILE A 104 -4.02 -13.24 5.89
CA ILE A 104 -3.40 -12.78 7.15
C ILE A 104 -1.98 -13.36 7.29
N ARG A 105 -1.80 -14.67 7.08
CA ARG A 105 -0.48 -15.31 7.16
C ARG A 105 0.50 -14.75 6.12
N LYS A 106 0.05 -14.55 4.89
CA LYS A 106 0.89 -13.96 3.84
C LYS A 106 1.30 -12.53 4.16
N MET A 107 0.38 -11.72 4.67
CA MET A 107 0.66 -10.37 5.15
C MET A 107 1.69 -10.36 6.30
N GLN A 108 1.61 -11.31 7.25
CA GLN A 108 2.61 -11.46 8.32
C GLN A 108 4.00 -11.76 7.75
N GLN A 109 4.10 -12.69 6.80
CA GLN A 109 5.36 -13.10 6.16
C GLN A 109 6.02 -11.95 5.40
N THR A 110 5.25 -11.20 4.63
CA THR A 110 5.72 -10.10 3.78
C THR A 110 5.80 -8.75 4.49
N LYS A 111 5.40 -8.69 5.77
CA LYS A 111 5.33 -7.45 6.56
C LYS A 111 4.37 -6.40 5.98
N VAL A 112 3.33 -6.85 5.29
CA VAL A 112 2.22 -6.00 4.88
C VAL A 112 1.40 -5.68 6.12
N THR A 113 1.30 -4.40 6.46
CA THR A 113 0.59 -3.91 7.65
C THR A 113 -0.87 -3.62 7.39
N TRP A 114 -1.24 -3.36 6.15
CA TRP A 114 -2.59 -2.99 5.78
C TRP A 114 -2.88 -3.30 4.33
N ILE A 115 -4.11 -3.74 4.04
CA ILE A 115 -4.66 -3.93 2.71
C ILE A 115 -6.08 -3.39 2.66
N ASN A 116 -6.40 -2.65 1.61
CA ASN A 116 -7.74 -2.17 1.32
C ASN A 116 -7.92 -1.93 -0.18
N SER A 117 -9.17 -1.87 -0.61
CA SER A 117 -9.54 -1.45 -1.97
C SER A 117 -10.21 -0.07 -1.96
N PHE A 118 -10.00 0.67 -3.03
CA PHE A 118 -10.59 1.99 -3.23
C PHE A 118 -11.10 2.12 -4.65
N ASP A 119 -12.21 2.83 -4.81
CA ASP A 119 -12.69 3.22 -6.12
C ASP A 119 -11.97 4.48 -6.59
N TYR A 120 -11.66 4.51 -7.88
CA TYR A 120 -11.23 5.70 -8.59
C TYR A 120 -11.96 5.78 -9.93
N TYR A 121 -12.12 6.97 -10.46
CA TYR A 121 -12.89 7.18 -11.67
C TYR A 121 -11.98 7.47 -12.85
N VAL A 122 -12.26 6.81 -13.98
CA VAL A 122 -11.63 7.07 -15.28
C VAL A 122 -12.73 7.26 -16.31
N ASN A 123 -12.84 8.47 -16.87
CA ASN A 123 -13.92 8.85 -17.78
C ASN A 123 -15.31 8.51 -17.19
N ASP A 124 -15.55 8.92 -15.96
CA ASP A 124 -16.78 8.70 -15.17
C ASP A 124 -17.14 7.22 -14.92
N GLN A 125 -16.24 6.31 -15.26
CA GLN A 125 -16.41 4.88 -14.96
C GLN A 125 -15.62 4.51 -13.69
N PRO A 126 -16.27 3.86 -12.70
CA PRO A 126 -15.59 3.41 -11.49
C PRO A 126 -14.59 2.33 -11.84
N GLN A 127 -13.41 2.47 -11.30
CA GLN A 127 -12.31 1.50 -11.36
C GLN A 127 -11.84 1.22 -9.95
N GLN A 128 -11.43 0.00 -9.69
CA GLN A 128 -10.92 -0.40 -8.38
C GLN A 128 -9.39 -0.45 -8.37
N LEU A 129 -8.80 0.02 -7.29
CA LEU A 129 -7.39 -0.17 -6.99
C LEU A 129 -7.24 -0.81 -5.61
N ILE A 130 -6.21 -1.62 -5.43
CA ILE A 130 -5.85 -2.24 -4.16
C ILE A 130 -4.60 -1.55 -3.64
N ILE A 131 -4.61 -1.16 -2.36
CA ILE A 131 -3.45 -0.56 -1.69
C ILE A 131 -2.93 -1.53 -0.64
N LEU A 132 -1.62 -1.79 -0.69
CA LEU A 132 -0.86 -2.51 0.33
C LEU A 132 0.07 -1.53 1.04
N SER A 133 0.03 -1.47 2.36
CA SER A 133 1.06 -0.80 3.16
C SER A 133 2.04 -1.83 3.71
N ILE A 134 3.32 -1.62 3.45
CA ILE A 134 4.40 -2.50 3.94
C ILE A 134 5.05 -1.82 5.14
N LYS A 135 5.47 -2.62 6.13
CA LYS A 135 6.15 -2.17 7.37
C LYS A 135 7.22 -1.13 7.07
N PRO A 136 7.44 -0.17 8.01
CA PRO A 136 8.36 0.93 7.80
C PRO A 136 9.71 0.50 7.25
N VAL A 137 10.11 1.12 6.17
CA VAL A 137 11.48 1.06 5.69
C VAL A 137 12.34 1.77 6.72
N THR A 138 13.47 1.16 7.08
CA THR A 138 14.41 1.74 8.01
C THR A 138 15.18 2.89 7.32
N ILE A 139 14.48 3.88 6.80
CA ILE A 139 15.08 5.16 6.45
C ILE A 139 15.17 5.91 7.78
N ARG A 140 16.28 5.74 8.48
CA ARG A 140 16.56 6.43 9.73
C ARG A 140 16.92 7.89 9.43
N TYR A 141 15.93 8.72 9.32
CA TYR A 141 16.12 10.13 9.61
C TYR A 141 16.10 10.27 11.14
N ILE A 142 17.14 10.84 11.73
CA ILE A 142 17.42 10.87 13.20
C ILE A 142 16.28 11.50 14.03
N PHE A 143 15.23 12.08 13.44
CA PHE A 143 14.08 12.67 14.13
C PHE A 143 12.75 12.50 13.34
N SER A 144 12.67 11.57 12.39
CA SER A 144 11.47 11.36 11.60
C SER A 144 10.65 10.17 12.09
N PRO A 145 9.31 10.24 12.03
CA PRO A 145 8.46 9.09 12.28
C PRO A 145 8.78 7.95 11.29
N PRO A 146 8.45 6.70 11.66
CA PRO A 146 8.63 5.57 10.75
C PRO A 146 7.87 5.80 9.45
N LYS A 147 8.48 5.45 8.31
CA LYS A 147 7.88 5.57 6.98
C LYS A 147 7.41 4.21 6.50
N TYR A 148 6.26 4.18 5.85
CA TYR A 148 5.67 3.01 5.19
C TYR A 148 5.81 3.15 3.68
N ILE A 149 5.96 2.02 3.00
CA ILE A 149 5.77 1.97 1.55
C ILE A 149 4.33 1.56 1.29
N ALA A 150 3.57 2.42 0.62
CA ALA A 150 2.25 2.09 0.12
C ALA A 150 2.35 1.75 -1.37
N LEU A 151 2.02 0.51 -1.73
CA LEU A 151 1.90 0.05 -3.11
C LEU A 151 0.44 0.17 -3.55
N SER A 152 0.22 0.67 -4.75
CA SER A 152 -1.11 0.70 -5.39
C SER A 152 -1.12 -0.17 -6.62
N TYR A 153 -2.03 -1.14 -6.65
CA TYR A 153 -2.27 -2.07 -7.74
C TYR A 153 -3.52 -1.64 -8.50
N PHE A 154 -3.35 -1.29 -9.77
CA PHE A 154 -4.43 -0.90 -10.66
C PHE A 154 -4.84 -2.06 -11.57
N ARG A 155 -6.11 -2.18 -11.89
CA ARG A 155 -6.59 -3.15 -12.88
C ARG A 155 -6.04 -2.90 -14.27
N THR A 156 -5.89 -1.63 -14.66
CA THR A 156 -5.47 -1.21 -15.99
C THR A 156 -4.14 -0.45 -15.93
N ALA A 157 -3.42 -0.42 -17.06
CA ALA A 157 -2.22 0.39 -17.19
C ALA A 157 -2.53 1.87 -16.98
N GLN A 158 -1.67 2.53 -16.20
CA GLN A 158 -1.78 3.94 -15.84
C GLN A 158 -0.83 4.82 -16.66
N SER A 159 -1.07 6.11 -16.65
CA SER A 159 -0.22 7.10 -17.29
C SER A 159 0.73 7.73 -16.26
N PHE A 160 1.98 7.94 -16.68
CA PHE A 160 3.01 8.54 -15.85
C PHE A 160 3.73 9.65 -16.63
N ASP A 161 4.23 10.66 -15.91
CA ASP A 161 5.08 11.67 -16.49
C ASP A 161 6.55 11.18 -16.63
N GLU A 162 7.42 12.04 -17.16
CA GLU A 162 8.85 11.75 -17.35
C GLU A 162 9.60 11.46 -16.04
N LYS A 163 9.08 11.96 -14.91
CA LYS A 163 9.61 11.71 -13.55
C LYS A 163 9.01 10.44 -12.94
N GLY A 164 8.13 9.73 -13.66
CA GLY A 164 7.44 8.55 -13.20
C GLY A 164 6.29 8.83 -12.22
N ARG A 165 5.80 10.07 -12.12
CA ARG A 165 4.67 10.41 -11.26
C ARG A 165 3.36 10.01 -11.92
N LEU A 166 2.45 9.44 -11.14
CA LEU A 166 1.13 9.02 -11.60
C LEU A 166 0.32 10.22 -12.09
N LEU A 167 -0.26 10.12 -13.28
CA LEU A 167 -1.10 11.14 -13.90
C LEU A 167 -2.58 10.77 -13.83
N ASP A 168 -3.45 11.78 -13.84
CA ASP A 168 -4.90 11.58 -13.95
C ASP A 168 -5.27 10.93 -15.29
N SER A 169 -4.69 11.44 -16.36
CA SER A 169 -4.79 10.84 -17.69
C SER A 169 -3.63 11.29 -18.57
N ARG A 170 -3.43 10.61 -19.69
CA ARG A 170 -2.47 11.04 -20.71
C ARG A 170 -2.81 12.44 -21.27
N ARG A 171 -4.10 12.79 -21.32
CA ARG A 171 -4.57 14.05 -21.91
C ARG A 171 -4.38 15.22 -20.96
N THR A 172 -4.73 15.06 -19.69
CA THR A 172 -4.66 16.16 -18.71
C THR A 172 -3.24 16.47 -18.27
N LYS A 173 -2.32 15.50 -18.33
CA LYS A 173 -0.95 15.59 -17.81
C LYS A 173 -0.88 16.08 -16.35
N GLN A 174 -1.99 16.09 -15.66
CA GLN A 174 -2.11 16.50 -14.27
C GLN A 174 -1.67 15.35 -13.35
N VAL A 175 -0.87 15.66 -12.33
CA VAL A 175 -0.42 14.67 -11.36
C VAL A 175 -1.60 14.24 -10.50
N ARG A 176 -1.92 12.93 -10.54
CA ARG A 176 -2.96 12.33 -9.70
C ARG A 176 -2.43 12.16 -8.29
N LYS A 177 -3.28 12.50 -7.32
CA LYS A 177 -3.06 12.23 -5.91
C LYS A 177 -4.06 11.18 -5.43
N ILE A 178 -3.59 10.20 -4.66
CA ILE A 178 -4.42 9.23 -3.96
C ILE A 178 -4.24 9.51 -2.48
N LYS A 179 -5.32 9.81 -1.74
CA LYS A 179 -5.26 10.25 -0.34
C LYS A 179 -4.28 11.42 -0.10
N GLY A 180 -4.20 12.35 -1.04
CA GLY A 180 -3.30 13.50 -0.98
C GLY A 180 -1.83 13.22 -1.33
N GLN A 181 -1.46 11.97 -1.59
CA GLN A 181 -0.10 11.52 -1.85
C GLN A 181 0.18 11.39 -3.36
N VAL A 182 1.40 11.72 -3.77
CA VAL A 182 1.90 11.48 -5.14
C VAL A 182 2.50 10.10 -5.20
N PHE A 183 2.11 9.33 -6.23
CA PHE A 183 2.61 7.98 -6.46
C PHE A 183 3.57 7.93 -7.62
N TYR A 184 4.57 7.05 -7.54
CA TYR A 184 5.63 6.86 -8.50
C TYR A 184 5.60 5.46 -9.10
N LYS A 185 5.90 5.36 -10.38
CA LYS A 185 5.88 4.14 -11.17
C LYS A 185 6.84 3.06 -10.64
N ILE A 186 6.33 1.84 -10.51
CA ILE A 186 7.11 0.59 -10.48
C ILE A 186 6.92 -0.15 -11.81
N THR A 187 5.66 -0.41 -12.18
CA THR A 187 5.25 -0.97 -13.47
C THR A 187 4.14 -0.10 -14.07
N ASP A 188 3.60 -0.48 -15.22
CA ASP A 188 2.47 0.25 -15.80
C ASP A 188 1.18 0.14 -14.97
N ARG A 189 1.07 -0.88 -14.12
CA ARG A 189 -0.11 -1.11 -13.24
C ARG A 189 0.19 -0.93 -11.76
N ILE A 190 1.44 -0.77 -11.37
CA ILE A 190 1.84 -0.73 -9.96
C ILE A 190 2.67 0.52 -9.71
N CYS A 191 2.28 1.25 -8.70
CA CYS A 191 3.03 2.42 -8.23
C CYS A 191 3.17 2.42 -6.72
N TYR A 192 4.08 3.26 -6.21
CA TYR A 192 4.37 3.38 -4.80
C TYR A 192 4.35 4.83 -4.34
N THR A 193 4.11 5.00 -3.06
CA THR A 193 4.45 6.23 -2.32
C THR A 193 5.09 5.87 -0.99
N ILE A 194 5.81 6.84 -0.40
CA ILE A 194 6.34 6.72 0.96
C ILE A 194 5.56 7.67 1.85
N THR A 195 4.99 7.15 2.91
CA THR A 195 4.11 7.87 3.83
C THR A 195 4.46 7.56 5.28
N ASP A 196 4.15 8.47 6.19
CA ASP A 196 4.20 8.27 7.64
C ASP A 196 2.91 7.66 8.21
N LYS A 197 1.89 7.50 7.36
CA LYS A 197 0.62 6.83 7.69
C LYS A 197 0.54 5.48 7.01
N TYR A 198 0.07 4.45 7.73
CA TYR A 198 -0.10 3.11 7.16
C TYR A 198 -1.54 2.86 6.67
N ARG A 199 -2.48 3.77 6.91
CA ARG A 199 -3.85 3.77 6.38
C ARG A 199 -4.46 5.19 6.23
#